data_0ca223a06fb3591a36240a4cc040e461
#
_entry.id   0ca223a06fb3591a36240a4cc040e461
#
_cell.length_a   1.000
_cell.length_b   1.000
_cell.length_c   1.000
_cell.angle_alpha   90.00
_cell.angle_beta   90.00
_cell.angle_gamma   90.00
#
_symmetry.space_group_name_H-M   'P 1'
#
loop_
_entity.id
_entity.type
_entity.pdbx_description
1 polymer ?
#
loop_
_entity_poly.entity_id
_entity_poly.type
_entity_poly.pdbx_seq_one_letter_code
_entity_poly.pdbx_strand_id
1 'polypeptide(L)'
;MGFWACALLLAAASAQPDSSPLPTPDYTVARSWRIGGNAGWDALALEGSGARLFITREDHVDVIDTLSGRGAGNIPHTLGVRGVAFAPELKRGFTSNSRANTVSVFELDSLRVIQELPISGMAPDSILYEPQHDYIITGNRDSLDLSVLDAGTLRMVSTVMMPGPPESMATDHAGHIYVNIASTPGKLVLVDAKTLTVKARWPLKDCANPTGLAIDEQGHRLFSVCANQVLAVTDSVSGKAIARVVIGRGPDGVAYDPDLGMLFNANGIDGTLTVIRQDSPDDYRVLATVTTQVSARTMALDPATHRLYLAAAQFGPRPAATADQPAPPPNVIPDTFVVLVAQPK
;
A
#
# COMPACT_ATOMS: atom_id res chain seq x y z
N MET A 1 49.21 50.43 41.84
CA MET A 1 49.23 48.95 41.70
C MET A 1 47.94 48.52 40.96
N GLY A 2 48.02 48.34 39.64
CA GLY A 2 46.85 47.96 38.82
C GLY A 2 46.96 46.51 38.43
N PHE A 3 45.96 45.72 38.74
CA PHE A 3 45.84 44.36 38.28
C PHE A 3 45.00 44.31 36.98
N TRP A 4 45.64 43.86 35.93
CA TRP A 4 44.93 43.53 34.68
C TRP A 4 44.45 42.06 34.74
N ALA A 5 43.15 41.86 34.69
CA ALA A 5 42.57 40.52 34.54
C ALA A 5 42.42 40.22 33.04
N CYS A 6 43.15 39.20 32.57
CA CYS A 6 43.03 38.69 31.22
C CYS A 6 41.88 37.68 31.17
N ALA A 7 40.78 38.02 30.50
CA ALA A 7 39.67 37.08 30.26
C ALA A 7 39.99 36.23 29.03
N LEU A 8 40.18 34.92 29.21
CA LEU A 8 40.28 33.95 28.13
C LEU A 8 38.84 33.60 27.65
N LEU A 9 38.52 34.04 26.45
CA LEU A 9 37.34 33.56 25.71
C LEU A 9 37.62 32.17 25.13
N LEU A 10 37.04 31.15 25.71
CA LEU A 10 36.95 29.82 25.07
C LEU A 10 35.89 29.87 23.98
N ALA A 11 36.29 29.81 22.71
CA ALA A 11 35.39 29.57 21.60
C ALA A 11 35.01 28.08 21.57
N ALA A 12 33.74 27.79 21.91
CA ALA A 12 33.17 26.46 21.69
C ALA A 12 32.91 26.29 20.18
N ALA A 13 33.71 25.44 19.54
CA ALA A 13 33.42 24.98 18.18
C ALA A 13 32.18 24.08 18.22
N SER A 14 31.07 24.57 17.70
CA SER A 14 29.89 23.75 17.43
C SER A 14 30.21 22.81 16.27
N ALA A 15 30.34 21.51 16.56
CA ALA A 15 30.39 20.49 15.51
C ALA A 15 29.07 20.52 14.76
N GLN A 16 29.07 20.92 13.49
CA GLN A 16 27.93 20.70 12.61
C GLN A 16 27.75 19.19 12.40
N PRO A 17 26.53 18.70 12.44
CA PRO A 17 26.29 17.29 12.09
C PRO A 17 26.74 17.06 10.66
N ASP A 18 27.48 15.98 10.46
CA ASP A 18 27.97 15.53 9.16
C ASP A 18 26.77 15.27 8.24
N SER A 19 26.53 16.12 7.28
CA SER A 19 25.46 16.02 6.30
C SER A 19 25.82 15.15 5.09
N SER A 20 26.73 14.21 5.28
CA SER A 20 27.02 13.21 4.24
C SER A 20 25.72 12.44 3.91
N PRO A 21 25.30 12.41 2.65
CA PRO A 21 24.10 11.65 2.28
C PRO A 21 24.31 10.18 2.64
N LEU A 22 23.33 9.59 3.31
CA LEU A 22 23.34 8.16 3.62
C LEU A 22 23.64 7.37 2.33
N PRO A 23 24.51 6.35 2.40
CA PRO A 23 24.79 5.52 1.24
C PRO A 23 23.49 4.95 0.70
N THR A 24 23.26 5.11 -0.59
CA THR A 24 22.06 4.62 -1.25
C THR A 24 22.14 3.11 -1.36
N PRO A 25 21.26 2.34 -0.73
CA PRO A 25 21.31 0.89 -0.82
C PRO A 25 20.93 0.43 -2.23
N ASP A 26 21.73 -0.51 -2.76
CA ASP A 26 21.44 -1.20 -4.02
C ASP A 26 20.52 -2.39 -3.71
N TYR A 27 19.34 -2.43 -4.32
CA TYR A 27 18.34 -3.46 -4.10
C TYR A 27 18.51 -4.65 -5.04
N THR A 28 18.19 -5.84 -4.55
CA THR A 28 18.17 -7.07 -5.34
C THR A 28 17.08 -8.02 -4.86
N VAL A 29 16.54 -8.84 -5.77
CA VAL A 29 15.70 -9.99 -5.38
C VAL A 29 16.63 -11.09 -4.82
N ALA A 30 16.67 -11.19 -3.50
CA ALA A 30 17.58 -12.09 -2.79
C ALA A 30 16.99 -13.49 -2.57
N ARG A 31 15.66 -13.61 -2.52
CA ARG A 31 14.97 -14.87 -2.27
C ARG A 31 13.67 -14.93 -3.07
N SER A 32 13.23 -16.17 -3.33
CA SER A 32 11.91 -16.50 -3.85
C SER A 32 11.33 -17.64 -3.03
N TRP A 33 10.18 -17.41 -2.42
CA TRP A 33 9.47 -18.43 -1.66
C TRP A 33 8.35 -19.03 -2.50
N ARG A 34 8.38 -20.34 -2.69
CA ARG A 34 7.33 -21.05 -3.41
C ARG A 34 6.16 -21.30 -2.47
N ILE A 35 5.04 -20.64 -2.72
CA ILE A 35 3.81 -20.78 -1.94
C ILE A 35 2.90 -21.82 -2.60
N GLY A 36 2.82 -21.79 -3.95
CA GLY A 36 2.02 -22.75 -4.71
C GLY A 36 0.53 -22.40 -4.77
N GLY A 37 -0.29 -23.41 -5.07
CA GLY A 37 -1.72 -23.25 -5.28
C GLY A 37 -2.06 -22.69 -6.67
N ASN A 38 -3.35 -22.50 -6.93
CA ASN A 38 -3.89 -22.06 -8.22
C ASN A 38 -4.74 -20.79 -8.14
N ALA A 39 -4.98 -20.25 -6.92
CA ALA A 39 -5.74 -19.03 -6.74
C ALA A 39 -4.91 -17.80 -7.15
N GLY A 40 -5.59 -16.80 -7.72
CA GLY A 40 -5.03 -15.48 -7.93
C GLY A 40 -4.75 -14.75 -6.60
N TRP A 41 -4.25 -13.55 -6.69
CA TRP A 41 -4.01 -12.68 -5.51
C TRP A 41 -4.32 -11.23 -5.87
N ASP A 42 -4.41 -10.41 -4.83
CA ASP A 42 -4.54 -8.97 -4.99
C ASP A 42 -3.56 -8.22 -4.08
N ALA A 43 -3.82 -8.14 -2.79
CA ALA A 43 -2.99 -7.38 -1.86
C ALA A 43 -2.04 -8.26 -1.05
N LEU A 44 -0.94 -7.63 -0.63
CA LEU A 44 -0.05 -8.08 0.44
C LEU A 44 -0.13 -7.07 1.57
N ALA A 45 -0.25 -7.55 2.81
CA ALA A 45 -0.23 -6.73 4.01
C ALA A 45 0.73 -7.34 5.03
N LEU A 46 1.57 -6.50 5.62
CA LEU A 46 2.47 -6.90 6.69
C LEU A 46 1.88 -6.44 8.02
N GLU A 47 1.81 -7.33 9.01
CA GLU A 47 1.41 -6.89 10.35
C GLU A 47 2.50 -6.03 11.01
N GLY A 48 2.12 -5.21 12.00
CA GLY A 48 3.03 -4.21 12.60
C GLY A 48 4.33 -4.76 13.20
N SER A 49 4.39 -6.06 13.55
CA SER A 49 5.63 -6.71 14.00
C SER A 49 6.59 -7.05 12.87
N GLY A 50 6.13 -7.02 11.62
CA GLY A 50 6.87 -7.52 10.46
C GLY A 50 7.00 -9.05 10.38
N ALA A 51 6.50 -9.79 11.38
CA ALA A 51 6.72 -11.24 11.49
C ALA A 51 5.84 -12.05 10.52
N ARG A 52 4.67 -11.56 10.18
CA ARG A 52 3.72 -12.27 9.31
C ARG A 52 3.28 -11.42 8.12
N LEU A 53 3.36 -12.03 6.95
CA LEU A 53 2.87 -11.48 5.69
C LEU A 53 1.53 -12.13 5.34
N PHE A 54 0.52 -11.33 5.13
CA PHE A 54 -0.83 -11.74 4.74
C PHE A 54 -1.01 -11.50 3.24
N ILE A 55 -1.46 -12.52 2.52
CA ILE A 55 -1.62 -12.49 1.06
C ILE A 55 -3.05 -12.88 0.74
N THR A 56 -3.80 -11.99 0.10
CA THR A 56 -5.17 -12.29 -0.31
C THR A 56 -5.19 -13.25 -1.48
N ARG A 57 -6.03 -14.32 -1.40
CA ARG A 57 -6.09 -15.41 -2.39
C ARG A 57 -7.54 -15.75 -2.72
N GLU A 58 -8.19 -14.98 -3.53
CA GLU A 58 -9.56 -15.14 -4.02
C GLU A 58 -10.64 -15.46 -2.94
N ASP A 59 -10.52 -16.54 -2.16
CA ASP A 59 -11.49 -17.01 -1.17
C ASP A 59 -10.90 -17.24 0.24
N HIS A 60 -9.61 -16.96 0.40
CA HIS A 60 -8.89 -17.06 1.67
C HIS A 60 -7.71 -16.08 1.73
N VAL A 61 -7.09 -15.95 2.89
CA VAL A 61 -5.82 -15.22 3.05
C VAL A 61 -4.75 -16.20 3.51
N ASP A 62 -3.66 -16.33 2.74
CA ASP A 62 -2.47 -17.05 3.19
C ASP A 62 -1.69 -16.18 4.18
N VAL A 63 -1.19 -16.77 5.26
CA VAL A 63 -0.33 -16.12 6.23
C VAL A 63 1.04 -16.80 6.21
N ILE A 64 2.09 -16.01 5.96
CA ILE A 64 3.46 -16.49 5.77
C ILE A 64 4.35 -15.90 6.85
N ASP A 65 5.17 -16.73 7.47
CA ASP A 65 6.25 -16.29 8.35
C ASP A 65 7.37 -15.61 7.53
N THR A 66 7.68 -14.37 7.82
CA THR A 66 8.61 -13.55 7.02
C THR A 66 10.08 -13.91 7.19
N LEU A 67 10.43 -14.66 8.24
CA LEU A 67 11.80 -15.13 8.45
C LEU A 67 12.10 -16.37 7.60
N SER A 68 11.16 -17.33 7.60
CA SER A 68 11.35 -18.64 6.96
C SER A 68 10.71 -18.74 5.57
N GLY A 69 9.73 -17.91 5.24
CA GLY A 69 8.91 -18.01 4.02
C GLY A 69 7.92 -19.18 4.05
N ARG A 70 7.67 -19.77 5.22
CA ARG A 70 6.75 -20.91 5.39
C ARG A 70 5.37 -20.44 5.79
N GLY A 71 4.35 -21.25 5.44
CA GLY A 71 2.99 -21.00 5.89
C GLY A 71 2.91 -20.95 7.43
N ALA A 72 2.29 -19.91 7.96
CA ALA A 72 2.03 -19.68 9.37
C ALA A 72 0.53 -19.81 9.71
N GLY A 73 -0.31 -20.03 8.71
CA GLY A 73 -1.76 -20.21 8.85
C GLY A 73 -2.52 -19.69 7.64
N ASN A 74 -3.82 -19.66 7.76
CA ASN A 74 -4.70 -19.03 6.78
C ASN A 74 -5.97 -18.48 7.44
N ILE A 75 -6.67 -17.58 6.73
CA ILE A 75 -7.98 -17.05 7.09
C ILE A 75 -8.95 -17.52 6.01
N PRO A 76 -9.78 -18.55 6.26
CA PRO A 76 -10.67 -19.12 5.27
C PRO A 76 -11.97 -18.30 5.12
N HIS A 77 -12.75 -18.62 4.09
CA HIS A 77 -14.11 -18.10 3.86
C HIS A 77 -14.19 -16.59 3.65
N THR A 78 -13.22 -16.02 2.95
CA THR A 78 -13.16 -14.59 2.61
C THR A 78 -13.42 -14.40 1.11
N LEU A 79 -14.64 -14.70 0.66
CA LEU A 79 -15.00 -14.78 -0.76
C LEU A 79 -14.76 -13.48 -1.53
N GLY A 80 -13.81 -13.53 -2.45
CA GLY A 80 -13.37 -12.37 -3.24
C GLY A 80 -12.50 -11.41 -2.45
N VAL A 81 -11.72 -11.90 -1.48
CA VAL A 81 -10.86 -11.05 -0.65
C VAL A 81 -9.88 -10.23 -1.49
N ARG A 82 -9.80 -8.92 -1.19
CA ARG A 82 -8.97 -7.94 -1.89
C ARG A 82 -7.93 -7.27 -1.01
N GLY A 83 -8.26 -6.98 0.24
CA GLY A 83 -7.39 -6.28 1.18
C GLY A 83 -7.44 -6.85 2.57
N VAL A 84 -6.39 -6.53 3.36
CA VAL A 84 -6.29 -6.83 4.79
C VAL A 84 -5.85 -5.58 5.53
N ALA A 85 -6.52 -5.27 6.64
CA ALA A 85 -6.15 -4.19 7.56
C ALA A 85 -6.03 -4.72 8.99
N PHE A 86 -5.21 -4.08 9.79
CA PHE A 86 -4.95 -4.49 11.16
C PHE A 86 -5.28 -3.37 12.14
N ALA A 87 -5.98 -3.72 13.23
CA ALA A 87 -6.19 -2.89 14.42
C ALA A 87 -5.48 -3.58 15.61
N PRO A 88 -4.18 -3.40 15.76
CA PRO A 88 -3.37 -4.17 16.71
C PRO A 88 -3.78 -3.94 18.17
N GLU A 89 -4.20 -2.73 18.53
CA GLU A 89 -4.69 -2.40 19.88
C GLU A 89 -5.95 -3.20 20.24
N LEU A 90 -6.76 -3.56 19.23
CA LEU A 90 -7.94 -4.40 19.40
C LEU A 90 -7.64 -5.90 19.20
N LYS A 91 -6.40 -6.26 18.86
CA LYS A 91 -5.96 -7.60 18.47
C LYS A 91 -6.82 -8.21 17.36
N ARG A 92 -7.26 -7.38 16.42
CA ARG A 92 -8.13 -7.74 15.32
C ARG A 92 -7.52 -7.45 13.97
N GLY A 93 -7.81 -8.31 13.01
CA GLY A 93 -7.60 -8.05 11.59
C GLY A 93 -8.93 -8.06 10.85
N PHE A 94 -8.95 -7.44 9.68
CA PHE A 94 -10.14 -7.23 8.86
C PHE A 94 -9.79 -7.49 7.40
N THR A 95 -10.73 -8.09 6.66
CA THR A 95 -10.58 -8.29 5.21
C THR A 95 -11.73 -7.63 4.46
N SER A 96 -11.46 -7.06 3.29
CA SER A 96 -12.50 -6.66 2.33
C SER A 96 -12.82 -7.81 1.39
N ASN A 97 -14.08 -8.25 1.34
CA ASN A 97 -14.53 -9.41 0.56
C ASN A 97 -15.41 -8.94 -0.59
N SER A 98 -14.81 -8.70 -1.75
CA SER A 98 -15.44 -8.02 -2.89
C SER A 98 -16.65 -8.78 -3.45
N ARG A 99 -16.57 -10.10 -3.57
CA ARG A 99 -17.68 -10.90 -4.10
C ARG A 99 -18.82 -11.12 -3.10
N ALA A 100 -18.52 -11.04 -1.81
CA ALA A 100 -19.51 -11.21 -0.74
C ALA A 100 -20.15 -9.88 -0.31
N ASN A 101 -19.54 -8.73 -0.61
CA ASN A 101 -19.89 -7.41 -0.08
C ASN A 101 -19.86 -7.38 1.45
N THR A 102 -18.81 -7.98 2.02
CA THR A 102 -18.63 -8.11 3.47
C THR A 102 -17.23 -7.69 3.91
N VAL A 103 -17.10 -7.49 5.21
CA VAL A 103 -15.82 -7.41 5.93
C VAL A 103 -15.77 -8.60 6.89
N SER A 104 -14.76 -9.46 6.78
CA SER A 104 -14.50 -10.48 7.81
C SER A 104 -13.62 -9.91 8.89
N VAL A 105 -13.95 -10.22 10.14
CA VAL A 105 -13.18 -9.86 11.34
C VAL A 105 -12.51 -11.10 11.88
N PHE A 106 -11.22 -11.06 12.12
CA PHE A 106 -10.48 -12.19 12.67
C PHE A 106 -9.59 -11.78 13.85
N GLU A 107 -9.32 -12.72 14.74
CA GLU A 107 -8.35 -12.55 15.82
C GLU A 107 -6.93 -12.64 15.25
N LEU A 108 -6.05 -11.69 15.58
CA LEU A 108 -4.69 -11.67 15.07
C LEU A 108 -3.87 -12.89 15.53
N ASP A 109 -3.99 -13.28 16.80
CA ASP A 109 -3.19 -14.36 17.37
C ASP A 109 -3.55 -15.73 16.79
N SER A 110 -4.85 -16.02 16.66
CA SER A 110 -5.38 -17.33 16.27
C SER A 110 -5.73 -17.45 14.79
N LEU A 111 -5.82 -16.33 14.06
CA LEU A 111 -6.30 -16.20 12.68
C LEU A 111 -7.76 -16.66 12.50
N ARG A 112 -8.48 -16.89 13.59
CA ARG A 112 -9.86 -17.36 13.57
C ARG A 112 -10.81 -16.22 13.20
N VAL A 113 -11.61 -16.42 12.16
CA VAL A 113 -12.71 -15.51 11.82
C VAL A 113 -13.73 -15.54 12.96
N ILE A 114 -14.02 -14.39 13.53
CA ILE A 114 -14.97 -14.23 14.65
C ILE A 114 -16.30 -13.65 14.19
N GLN A 115 -16.31 -12.92 13.07
CA GLN A 115 -17.54 -12.36 12.51
C GLN A 115 -17.36 -12.01 11.04
N GLU A 116 -18.44 -12.09 10.28
CA GLU A 116 -18.58 -11.54 8.94
C GLU A 116 -19.64 -10.42 8.98
N LEU A 117 -19.28 -9.24 8.51
CA LEU A 117 -20.10 -8.03 8.59
C LEU A 117 -20.56 -7.65 7.18
N PRO A 118 -21.87 -7.62 6.90
CA PRO A 118 -22.36 -7.02 5.68
C PRO A 118 -22.09 -5.51 5.68
N ILE A 119 -21.66 -4.98 4.54
CA ILE A 119 -21.48 -3.53 4.35
C ILE A 119 -22.52 -3.00 3.38
N SER A 120 -22.74 -1.68 3.41
CA SER A 120 -23.70 -1.03 2.50
C SER A 120 -23.17 -0.89 1.07
N GLY A 121 -21.84 -0.89 0.90
CA GLY A 121 -21.20 -0.75 -0.40
C GLY A 121 -21.10 -2.05 -1.18
N MET A 122 -20.84 -1.93 -2.49
CA MET A 122 -20.68 -3.06 -3.39
C MET A 122 -19.26 -3.14 -3.94
N ALA A 123 -18.74 -4.37 -4.03
CA ALA A 123 -17.39 -4.69 -4.48
C ALA A 123 -16.31 -3.95 -3.67
N PRO A 124 -16.21 -4.17 -2.32
CA PRO A 124 -15.13 -3.62 -1.52
C PRO A 124 -13.79 -4.15 -2.03
N ASP A 125 -12.95 -3.23 -2.47
CA ASP A 125 -11.65 -3.51 -3.09
C ASP A 125 -10.51 -3.24 -2.10
N SER A 126 -10.36 -2.01 -1.67
CA SER A 126 -9.39 -1.63 -0.66
C SER A 126 -9.98 -1.62 0.76
N ILE A 127 -9.12 -1.73 1.76
CA ILE A 127 -9.48 -1.62 3.17
C ILE A 127 -8.37 -0.90 3.94
N LEU A 128 -8.76 -0.02 4.86
CA LEU A 128 -7.85 0.77 5.69
C LEU A 128 -8.32 0.77 7.14
N TYR A 129 -7.40 0.72 8.08
CA TYR A 129 -7.63 1.09 9.48
C TYR A 129 -7.19 2.52 9.73
N GLU A 130 -8.08 3.36 10.26
CA GLU A 130 -7.82 4.73 10.70
C GLU A 130 -7.78 4.76 12.24
N PRO A 131 -6.58 4.89 12.84
CA PRO A 131 -6.39 4.62 14.27
C PRO A 131 -6.86 5.74 15.20
N GLN A 132 -7.02 6.98 14.71
CA GLN A 132 -7.43 8.08 15.59
C GLN A 132 -8.89 7.96 16.03
N HIS A 133 -9.73 7.32 15.22
CA HIS A 133 -11.16 7.13 15.51
C HIS A 133 -11.56 5.65 15.57
N ASP A 134 -10.60 4.72 15.49
CA ASP A 134 -10.84 3.29 15.43
C ASP A 134 -11.78 2.86 14.28
N TYR A 135 -11.58 3.44 13.09
CA TYR A 135 -12.41 3.11 11.93
C TYR A 135 -11.76 2.10 11.00
N ILE A 136 -12.55 1.12 10.57
CA ILE A 136 -12.27 0.31 9.38
C ILE A 136 -13.05 0.90 8.21
N ILE A 137 -12.33 1.17 7.12
CA ILE A 137 -12.87 1.85 5.96
C ILE A 137 -12.64 0.98 4.73
N THR A 138 -13.70 0.67 3.99
CA THR A 138 -13.57 -0.01 2.69
C THR A 138 -13.84 0.94 1.55
N GLY A 139 -13.03 0.85 0.49
CA GLY A 139 -13.28 1.50 -0.79
C GLY A 139 -14.10 0.58 -1.69
N ASN A 140 -15.35 0.97 -2.01
CA ASN A 140 -16.31 0.13 -2.71
C ASN A 140 -16.42 0.57 -4.18
N ARG A 141 -15.87 -0.23 -5.10
CA ARG A 141 -15.68 0.16 -6.50
C ARG A 141 -16.99 0.33 -7.27
N ASP A 142 -17.95 -0.57 -7.06
CA ASP A 142 -19.17 -0.60 -7.86
C ASP A 142 -20.23 0.38 -7.35
N SER A 143 -20.30 0.59 -6.02
CA SER A 143 -21.20 1.59 -5.42
C SER A 143 -20.61 2.99 -5.35
N LEU A 144 -19.32 3.18 -5.68
CA LEU A 144 -18.61 4.45 -5.69
C LEU A 144 -18.67 5.18 -4.34
N ASP A 145 -18.38 4.47 -3.27
CA ASP A 145 -18.42 5.00 -1.91
C ASP A 145 -17.37 4.38 -1.00
N LEU A 146 -17.28 4.91 0.22
CA LEU A 146 -16.56 4.28 1.32
C LEU A 146 -17.60 3.81 2.34
N SER A 147 -17.47 2.56 2.81
CA SER A 147 -18.18 2.11 4.01
C SER A 147 -17.26 2.28 5.21
N VAL A 148 -17.76 2.91 6.27
CA VAL A 148 -17.04 3.17 7.51
C VAL A 148 -17.66 2.35 8.64
N LEU A 149 -16.84 1.50 9.26
CA LEU A 149 -17.22 0.67 10.42
C LEU A 149 -16.38 1.09 11.63
N ASP A 150 -16.98 1.05 12.79
CA ASP A 150 -16.26 1.15 14.07
C ASP A 150 -15.59 -0.21 14.37
N ALA A 151 -14.26 -0.23 14.51
CA ALA A 151 -13.48 -1.45 14.69
C ALA A 151 -13.70 -2.13 16.06
N GLY A 152 -14.08 -1.36 17.07
CA GLY A 152 -14.37 -1.86 18.43
C GLY A 152 -15.75 -2.50 18.51
N THR A 153 -16.78 -1.76 18.10
CA THR A 153 -18.19 -2.18 18.19
C THR A 153 -18.66 -3.02 17.01
N LEU A 154 -17.91 -3.02 15.91
CA LEU A 154 -18.21 -3.76 14.67
C LEU A 154 -19.53 -3.32 14.00
N ARG A 155 -19.88 -2.04 14.14
CA ARG A 155 -21.08 -1.46 13.54
C ARG A 155 -20.75 -0.51 12.42
N MET A 156 -21.60 -0.48 11.41
CA MET A 156 -21.58 0.57 10.39
C MET A 156 -21.80 1.94 11.05
N VAL A 157 -20.91 2.88 10.71
CA VAL A 157 -20.96 4.27 11.19
C VAL A 157 -21.49 5.20 10.10
N SER A 158 -20.98 5.05 8.87
CA SER A 158 -21.31 5.96 7.77
C SER A 158 -21.02 5.34 6.41
N THR A 159 -21.57 5.99 5.39
CA THR A 159 -21.21 5.79 3.98
C THR A 159 -20.83 7.14 3.39
N VAL A 160 -19.65 7.23 2.75
CA VAL A 160 -19.14 8.47 2.16
C VAL A 160 -19.05 8.32 0.64
N MET A 161 -19.85 9.08 -0.10
CA MET A 161 -19.89 9.03 -1.56
C MET A 161 -18.61 9.57 -2.19
N MET A 162 -18.07 8.83 -3.17
CA MET A 162 -16.87 9.17 -3.93
C MET A 162 -17.20 9.64 -5.35
N PRO A 163 -16.35 10.47 -5.98
CA PRO A 163 -16.58 10.97 -7.35
C PRO A 163 -16.17 9.98 -8.45
N GLY A 164 -16.04 8.73 -8.15
CA GLY A 164 -15.65 7.63 -9.02
C GLY A 164 -15.17 6.41 -8.22
N PRO A 165 -14.73 5.33 -8.90
CA PRO A 165 -14.28 4.11 -8.22
C PRO A 165 -13.09 4.39 -7.28
N PRO A 166 -13.23 4.15 -5.96
CA PRO A 166 -12.12 4.24 -5.03
C PRO A 166 -11.15 3.06 -5.24
N GLU A 167 -9.86 3.37 -5.19
CA GLU A 167 -8.74 2.42 -5.24
C GLU A 167 -8.01 2.44 -3.89
N SER A 168 -6.68 2.44 -3.89
CA SER A 168 -5.92 2.48 -2.65
C SER A 168 -6.18 3.73 -1.81
N MET A 169 -6.13 3.53 -0.51
CA MET A 169 -6.28 4.56 0.51
C MET A 169 -5.02 4.65 1.37
N ALA A 170 -4.76 5.84 1.91
CA ALA A 170 -3.73 6.09 2.92
C ALA A 170 -4.29 7.00 4.02
N THR A 171 -3.72 6.91 5.23
CA THR A 171 -4.01 7.83 6.32
C THR A 171 -2.73 8.49 6.80
N ASP A 172 -2.83 9.72 7.31
CA ASP A 172 -1.73 10.42 7.98
C ASP A 172 -1.73 10.19 9.50
N HIS A 173 -2.51 9.22 9.99
CA HIS A 173 -2.70 8.93 11.42
C HIS A 173 -3.12 10.15 12.27
N ALA A 174 -3.50 11.25 11.62
CA ALA A 174 -3.95 12.50 12.21
C ALA A 174 -5.41 12.87 11.85
N GLY A 175 -6.16 11.87 11.35
CA GLY A 175 -7.58 12.01 11.03
C GLY A 175 -7.86 12.40 9.58
N HIS A 176 -6.91 12.29 8.68
CA HIS A 176 -7.12 12.45 7.26
C HIS A 176 -7.00 11.11 6.52
N ILE A 177 -7.90 10.90 5.58
CA ILE A 177 -7.93 9.73 4.70
C ILE A 177 -7.81 10.22 3.26
N TYR A 178 -6.82 9.71 2.57
CA TYR A 178 -6.57 10.02 1.16
C TYR A 178 -6.99 8.83 0.32
N VAL A 179 -7.71 9.09 -0.78
CA VAL A 179 -8.30 8.05 -1.61
C VAL A 179 -7.97 8.32 -3.08
N ASN A 180 -7.28 7.39 -3.73
CA ASN A 180 -7.14 7.40 -5.18
C ASN A 180 -8.50 7.04 -5.83
N ILE A 181 -8.88 7.78 -6.88
CA ILE A 181 -10.07 7.53 -7.67
C ILE A 181 -9.67 7.14 -9.08
N ALA A 182 -9.99 5.91 -9.48
CA ALA A 182 -9.71 5.39 -10.82
C ALA A 182 -10.54 6.14 -11.87
N SER A 183 -9.92 7.10 -12.51
CA SER A 183 -10.50 7.90 -13.59
C SER A 183 -9.40 8.43 -14.51
N THR A 184 -9.78 8.97 -15.65
CA THR A 184 -8.87 9.65 -16.57
C THR A 184 -9.42 11.03 -16.91
N PRO A 185 -8.79 12.12 -16.42
CA PRO A 185 -7.65 12.14 -15.50
C PRO A 185 -8.01 11.57 -14.12
N GLY A 186 -7.00 11.04 -13.42
CA GLY A 186 -7.12 10.56 -12.05
C GLY A 186 -7.49 11.67 -11.07
N LYS A 187 -7.99 11.27 -9.90
CA LYS A 187 -8.28 12.20 -8.80
C LYS A 187 -7.77 11.62 -7.48
N LEU A 188 -7.49 12.52 -6.57
CA LEU A 188 -7.20 12.22 -5.18
C LEU A 188 -8.25 12.93 -4.32
N VAL A 189 -8.87 12.19 -3.40
CA VAL A 189 -9.91 12.72 -2.51
C VAL A 189 -9.38 12.73 -1.09
N LEU A 190 -9.55 13.86 -0.40
CA LEU A 190 -9.30 14.01 1.04
C LEU A 190 -10.63 13.90 1.78
N VAL A 191 -10.69 12.95 2.72
CA VAL A 191 -11.80 12.77 3.65
C VAL A 191 -11.30 13.06 5.07
N ASP A 192 -12.09 13.79 5.82
CA ASP A 192 -11.88 14.05 7.25
C ASP A 192 -12.53 12.90 8.04
N ALA A 193 -11.74 12.14 8.78
CA ALA A 193 -12.21 10.97 9.52
C ALA A 193 -13.14 11.33 10.68
N LYS A 194 -12.99 12.52 11.29
CA LYS A 194 -13.84 12.97 12.40
C LYS A 194 -15.27 13.28 11.95
N THR A 195 -15.40 13.94 10.78
CA THR A 195 -16.70 14.36 10.26
C THR A 195 -17.27 13.42 9.22
N LEU A 196 -16.46 12.48 8.72
CA LEU A 196 -16.76 11.56 7.64
C LEU A 196 -17.28 12.29 6.38
N THR A 197 -16.62 13.40 6.05
CA THR A 197 -16.97 14.25 4.91
C THR A 197 -15.77 14.47 3.99
N VAL A 198 -16.06 14.56 2.69
CA VAL A 198 -15.05 14.94 1.70
C VAL A 198 -14.66 16.40 1.89
N LYS A 199 -13.40 16.69 2.18
CA LYS A 199 -12.84 18.05 2.34
C LYS A 199 -12.30 18.60 1.03
N ALA A 200 -11.68 17.75 0.22
CA ALA A 200 -11.09 18.21 -1.04
C ALA A 200 -11.16 17.11 -2.11
N ARG A 201 -11.11 17.54 -3.35
CA ARG A 201 -10.98 16.71 -4.55
C ARG A 201 -9.92 17.34 -5.45
N TRP A 202 -8.79 16.68 -5.56
CA TRP A 202 -7.66 17.18 -6.32
C TRP A 202 -7.51 16.41 -7.63
N PRO A 203 -7.41 17.08 -8.79
CA PRO A 203 -7.10 16.40 -10.03
C PRO A 203 -5.63 15.94 -10.01
N LEU A 204 -5.39 14.67 -10.31
CA LEU A 204 -4.06 14.14 -10.57
C LEU A 204 -3.75 14.39 -12.05
N LYS A 205 -3.13 15.53 -12.32
CA LYS A 205 -2.77 15.94 -13.67
C LYS A 205 -1.79 14.90 -14.27
N ASP A 206 -2.04 14.53 -15.53
CA ASP A 206 -1.23 13.54 -16.26
C ASP A 206 -1.13 12.14 -15.63
N CYS A 207 -2.04 11.80 -14.73
CA CYS A 207 -2.21 10.47 -14.13
C CYS A 207 -3.51 9.85 -14.66
N ALA A 208 -3.43 8.70 -15.27
CA ALA A 208 -4.59 7.92 -15.71
C ALA A 208 -4.78 6.71 -14.80
N ASN A 209 -6.02 6.53 -14.33
CA ASN A 209 -6.39 5.41 -13.48
C ASN A 209 -5.35 5.12 -12.37
N PRO A 210 -5.24 6.02 -11.35
CA PRO A 210 -4.36 5.77 -10.22
C PRO A 210 -4.79 4.50 -9.47
N THR A 211 -3.81 3.68 -9.06
CA THR A 211 -3.99 2.45 -8.30
C THR A 211 -3.38 2.62 -6.90
N GLY A 212 -2.17 2.15 -6.67
CA GLY A 212 -1.48 2.24 -5.38
C GLY A 212 -1.28 3.67 -4.89
N LEU A 213 -1.33 3.83 -3.56
CA LEU A 213 -1.12 5.09 -2.86
C LEU A 213 -0.23 4.86 -1.64
N ALA A 214 0.82 5.66 -1.50
CA ALA A 214 1.66 5.74 -0.30
C ALA A 214 1.76 7.18 0.18
N ILE A 215 2.19 7.35 1.44
CA ILE A 215 2.31 8.66 2.08
C ILE A 215 3.67 8.81 2.75
N ASP A 216 4.28 9.98 2.60
CA ASP A 216 5.31 10.54 3.47
C ASP A 216 4.63 11.56 4.39
N GLU A 217 4.35 11.12 5.62
CA GLU A 217 3.64 11.96 6.60
C GLU A 217 4.47 13.18 7.01
N GLN A 218 5.78 13.01 7.19
CA GLN A 218 6.68 14.08 7.63
C GLN A 218 6.91 15.11 6.54
N GLY A 219 7.12 14.66 5.30
CA GLY A 219 7.29 15.52 4.14
C GLY A 219 5.99 16.05 3.55
N HIS A 220 4.84 15.60 4.04
CA HIS A 220 3.50 15.91 3.51
C HIS A 220 3.38 15.57 2.02
N ARG A 221 3.77 14.38 1.61
CA ARG A 221 3.70 13.93 0.22
C ARG A 221 2.88 12.66 0.06
N LEU A 222 2.06 12.66 -0.97
CA LEU A 222 1.28 11.52 -1.43
C LEU A 222 1.86 11.02 -2.74
N PHE A 223 1.97 9.71 -2.88
CA PHE A 223 2.55 9.03 -4.02
C PHE A 223 1.50 8.14 -4.68
N SER A 224 0.92 8.59 -5.79
CA SER A 224 -0.06 7.84 -6.56
C SER A 224 0.60 7.22 -7.79
N VAL A 225 0.52 5.90 -7.96
CA VAL A 225 0.98 5.24 -9.20
C VAL A 225 -0.16 5.14 -10.20
N CYS A 226 0.14 5.42 -11.45
CA CYS A 226 -0.85 5.62 -12.50
C CYS A 226 -0.63 4.63 -13.64
N ALA A 227 -1.70 4.09 -14.22
CA ALA A 227 -1.65 3.08 -15.29
C ALA A 227 -0.84 3.53 -16.53
N ASN A 228 -0.70 4.84 -16.74
CA ASN A 228 0.11 5.42 -17.82
C ASN A 228 1.60 5.58 -17.46
N GLN A 229 2.14 4.75 -16.57
CA GLN A 229 3.58 4.66 -16.24
C GLN A 229 4.11 5.91 -15.54
N VAL A 230 3.32 6.49 -14.65
CA VAL A 230 3.66 7.68 -13.88
C VAL A 230 3.46 7.40 -12.40
N LEU A 231 4.42 7.84 -11.59
CA LEU A 231 4.23 8.08 -10.17
C LEU A 231 4.02 9.59 -10.02
N ALA A 232 2.84 9.98 -9.58
CA ALA A 232 2.48 11.38 -9.32
C ALA A 232 2.72 11.70 -7.85
N VAL A 233 3.44 12.79 -7.59
CA VAL A 233 3.70 13.29 -6.23
C VAL A 233 2.81 14.51 -5.98
N THR A 234 2.02 14.45 -4.90
CA THR A 234 1.06 15.50 -4.54
C THR A 234 1.30 15.95 -3.11
N ASP A 235 1.24 17.24 -2.85
CA ASP A 235 1.25 17.79 -1.50
C ASP A 235 -0.05 17.43 -0.76
N SER A 236 0.07 16.77 0.40
CA SER A 236 -1.07 16.21 1.13
C SER A 236 -1.95 17.28 1.80
N VAL A 237 -1.47 18.50 1.95
CA VAL A 237 -2.20 19.61 2.59
C VAL A 237 -2.98 20.42 1.55
N SER A 238 -2.30 20.79 0.47
CA SER A 238 -2.85 21.70 -0.53
C SER A 238 -3.39 21.02 -1.79
N GLY A 239 -3.03 19.74 -2.03
CA GLY A 239 -3.33 19.04 -3.28
C GLY A 239 -2.52 19.51 -4.48
N LYS A 240 -1.48 20.33 -4.26
CA LYS A 240 -0.62 20.80 -5.33
C LYS A 240 0.21 19.64 -5.90
N ALA A 241 0.24 19.53 -7.23
CA ALA A 241 1.17 18.63 -7.91
C ALA A 241 2.61 19.11 -7.70
N ILE A 242 3.46 18.23 -7.18
CA ILE A 242 4.87 18.53 -6.83
C ILE A 242 5.80 18.00 -7.90
N ALA A 243 5.76 16.71 -8.16
CA ALA A 243 6.67 16.05 -9.06
C ALA A 243 5.95 14.92 -9.83
N ARG A 244 6.67 14.43 -10.84
CA ARG A 244 6.24 13.32 -11.67
C ARG A 244 7.45 12.47 -12.02
N VAL A 245 7.36 11.17 -11.73
CA VAL A 245 8.44 10.21 -12.00
C VAL A 245 7.95 9.19 -12.99
N VAL A 246 8.75 8.91 -14.02
CA VAL A 246 8.46 7.84 -14.98
C VAL A 246 8.81 6.48 -14.34
N ILE A 247 7.88 5.54 -14.41
CA ILE A 247 7.98 4.19 -13.87
C ILE A 247 7.70 3.15 -14.96
N GLY A 248 7.79 1.86 -14.64
CA GLY A 248 7.53 0.78 -15.60
C GLY A 248 6.05 0.55 -15.89
N ARG A 249 5.76 -0.41 -16.77
CA ARG A 249 4.42 -0.78 -17.23
C ARG A 249 3.69 -1.70 -16.24
N GLY A 250 2.38 -1.49 -16.12
CA GLY A 250 1.52 -2.25 -15.22
C GLY A 250 1.84 -1.98 -13.75
N PRO A 251 2.00 -0.70 -13.36
CA PRO A 251 2.20 -0.34 -11.96
C PRO A 251 0.92 -0.57 -11.18
N ASP A 252 1.05 -1.10 -9.95
CA ASP A 252 -0.09 -1.32 -9.06
C ASP A 252 0.27 -0.96 -7.61
N GLY A 253 1.26 -1.62 -7.03
CA GLY A 253 1.74 -1.34 -5.69
C GLY A 253 2.82 -0.27 -5.64
N VAL A 254 2.78 0.56 -4.60
CA VAL A 254 3.82 1.53 -4.22
C VAL A 254 4.04 1.46 -2.71
N ALA A 255 5.28 1.64 -2.28
CA ALA A 255 5.64 1.76 -0.86
C ALA A 255 6.67 2.88 -0.67
N TYR A 256 6.60 3.55 0.47
CA TYR A 256 7.56 4.55 0.90
C TYR A 256 8.27 4.10 2.17
N ASP A 257 9.59 4.18 2.16
CA ASP A 257 10.46 3.88 3.30
C ASP A 257 10.96 5.21 3.88
N PRO A 258 10.42 5.66 5.02
CA PRO A 258 10.77 6.96 5.58
C PRO A 258 12.19 7.01 6.12
N ASP A 259 12.74 5.89 6.60
CA ASP A 259 14.09 5.85 7.17
C ASP A 259 15.17 6.00 6.09
N LEU A 260 14.89 5.49 4.89
CA LEU A 260 15.79 5.57 3.75
C LEU A 260 15.46 6.74 2.81
N GLY A 261 14.29 7.36 2.93
CA GLY A 261 13.76 8.32 1.95
C GLY A 261 13.62 7.68 0.57
N MET A 262 13.08 6.48 0.50
CA MET A 262 12.99 5.71 -0.73
C MET A 262 11.58 5.29 -1.08
N LEU A 263 11.25 5.35 -2.36
CA LEU A 263 10.03 4.84 -2.94
C LEU A 263 10.30 3.61 -3.77
N PHE A 264 9.37 2.69 -3.72
CA PHE A 264 9.40 1.45 -4.49
C PHE A 264 8.09 1.30 -5.25
N ASN A 265 8.18 0.99 -6.54
CA ASN A 265 7.02 0.77 -7.38
C ASN A 265 7.14 -0.54 -8.14
N ALA A 266 6.18 -1.43 -7.97
CA ALA A 266 6.11 -2.72 -8.65
C ALA A 266 5.44 -2.57 -10.02
N ASN A 267 6.13 -3.00 -11.09
CA ASN A 267 5.69 -2.90 -12.47
C ASN A 267 5.38 -4.29 -13.03
N GLY A 268 4.15 -4.75 -12.85
CA GLY A 268 3.77 -6.15 -13.09
C GLY A 268 3.88 -6.60 -14.55
N ILE A 269 3.67 -5.71 -15.53
CA ILE A 269 3.82 -6.07 -16.96
C ILE A 269 5.29 -6.20 -17.33
N ASP A 270 6.14 -5.30 -16.84
CA ASP A 270 7.57 -5.33 -17.13
C ASP A 270 8.34 -6.36 -16.29
N GLY A 271 7.76 -6.84 -15.19
CA GLY A 271 8.46 -7.70 -14.25
C GLY A 271 9.64 -6.97 -13.59
N THR A 272 9.44 -5.74 -13.17
CA THR A 272 10.48 -4.91 -12.56
C THR A 272 9.98 -4.17 -11.33
N LEU A 273 10.94 -3.75 -10.49
CA LEU A 273 10.74 -2.85 -9.37
C LEU A 273 11.51 -1.56 -9.65
N THR A 274 10.82 -0.43 -9.76
CA THR A 274 11.46 0.88 -9.83
C THR A 274 11.81 1.35 -8.44
N VAL A 275 13.08 1.68 -8.21
CA VAL A 275 13.62 2.20 -6.95
C VAL A 275 13.89 3.68 -7.14
N ILE A 276 13.25 4.51 -6.32
CA ILE A 276 13.28 5.98 -6.43
C ILE A 276 13.78 6.55 -5.12
N ARG A 277 14.69 7.51 -5.19
CA ARG A 277 15.13 8.31 -4.03
C ARG A 277 14.34 9.60 -3.96
N GLN A 278 13.90 9.93 -2.78
CA GLN A 278 13.44 11.26 -2.42
C GLN A 278 14.66 12.03 -1.87
N ASP A 279 15.28 12.86 -2.71
CA ASP A 279 16.42 13.67 -2.28
C ASP A 279 15.97 14.87 -1.43
N SER A 280 14.73 15.31 -1.62
CA SER A 280 13.97 16.23 -0.77
C SER A 280 12.48 16.01 -0.99
N PRO A 281 11.56 16.60 -0.19
CA PRO A 281 10.12 16.49 -0.42
C PRO A 281 9.66 16.90 -1.83
N ASP A 282 10.48 17.65 -2.56
CA ASP A 282 10.14 18.16 -3.90
C ASP A 282 11.03 17.58 -5.01
N ASP A 283 12.03 16.76 -4.70
CA ASP A 283 12.97 16.22 -5.67
C ASP A 283 13.11 14.70 -5.58
N TYR A 284 12.92 14.03 -6.74
CA TYR A 284 12.84 12.59 -6.85
C TYR A 284 13.68 12.06 -8.01
N ARG A 285 14.46 11.03 -7.74
CA ARG A 285 15.39 10.46 -8.71
C ARG A 285 15.27 8.95 -8.79
N VAL A 286 15.05 8.39 -9.99
CA VAL A 286 15.12 6.94 -10.21
C VAL A 286 16.57 6.49 -10.03
N LEU A 287 16.79 5.58 -9.12
CA LEU A 287 18.12 5.02 -8.83
C LEU A 287 18.38 3.74 -9.61
N ALA A 288 17.38 2.89 -9.68
CA ALA A 288 17.50 1.58 -10.28
C ALA A 288 16.16 1.05 -10.79
N THR A 289 16.24 0.13 -11.73
CA THR A 289 15.16 -0.75 -12.13
C THR A 289 15.62 -2.18 -11.89
N VAL A 290 15.09 -2.80 -10.83
CA VAL A 290 15.46 -4.15 -10.40
C VAL A 290 14.58 -5.16 -11.12
N THR A 291 15.18 -6.19 -11.74
CA THR A 291 14.42 -7.28 -12.34
C THR A 291 13.71 -8.10 -11.26
N THR A 292 12.41 -8.31 -11.45
CA THR A 292 11.57 -9.18 -10.62
C THR A 292 11.01 -10.30 -11.50
N GLN A 293 9.71 -10.57 -11.40
CA GLN A 293 9.01 -11.51 -12.28
C GLN A 293 7.81 -10.79 -12.92
N VAL A 294 7.55 -11.07 -14.19
CA VAL A 294 6.28 -10.65 -14.80
C VAL A 294 5.13 -11.07 -13.92
N SER A 295 4.17 -10.20 -13.72
CA SER A 295 3.05 -10.27 -12.77
C SER A 295 3.33 -9.79 -11.34
N ALA A 296 4.56 -9.56 -10.92
CA ALA A 296 4.88 -8.96 -9.63
C ALA A 296 4.42 -7.48 -9.60
N ARG A 297 3.15 -7.24 -9.26
CA ARG A 297 2.52 -5.92 -9.31
C ARG A 297 2.21 -5.33 -7.95
N THR A 298 1.93 -6.18 -6.95
CA THR A 298 1.60 -5.78 -5.59
C THR A 298 2.72 -6.15 -4.63
N MET A 299 2.87 -5.36 -3.57
CA MET A 299 3.95 -5.54 -2.60
C MET A 299 3.57 -5.08 -1.20
N ALA A 300 4.36 -5.54 -0.22
CA ALA A 300 4.42 -4.99 1.12
C ALA A 300 5.87 -4.65 1.48
N LEU A 301 6.08 -3.54 2.19
CA LEU A 301 7.36 -3.11 2.74
C LEU A 301 7.42 -3.42 4.22
N ASP A 302 8.52 -3.98 4.67
CA ASP A 302 8.91 -4.03 6.07
C ASP A 302 9.91 -2.90 6.35
N PRO A 303 9.49 -1.80 6.97
CA PRO A 303 10.37 -0.66 7.21
C PRO A 303 11.48 -0.97 8.22
N ALA A 304 11.29 -1.93 9.13
CA ALA A 304 12.31 -2.29 10.12
C ALA A 304 13.51 -3.02 9.50
N THR A 305 13.28 -3.79 8.43
CA THR A 305 14.34 -4.54 7.73
C THR A 305 14.60 -4.02 6.31
N HIS A 306 13.84 -3.03 5.85
CA HIS A 306 13.88 -2.47 4.49
C HIS A 306 13.63 -3.52 3.40
N ARG A 307 12.92 -4.61 3.73
CA ARG A 307 12.57 -5.68 2.80
C ARG A 307 11.24 -5.43 2.13
N LEU A 308 11.19 -5.82 0.86
CA LEU A 308 9.97 -5.80 0.07
C LEU A 308 9.57 -7.23 -0.27
N TYR A 309 8.30 -7.51 -0.08
CA TYR A 309 7.69 -8.79 -0.46
C TYR A 309 6.78 -8.53 -1.65
N LEU A 310 7.03 -9.21 -2.78
CA LEU A 310 6.24 -9.06 -4.00
C LEU A 310 5.65 -10.41 -4.38
N ALA A 311 4.36 -10.45 -4.68
CA ALA A 311 3.69 -11.66 -5.13
C ALA A 311 3.72 -11.75 -6.65
N ALA A 312 4.01 -12.95 -7.18
CA ALA A 312 4.01 -13.23 -8.59
C ALA A 312 3.58 -14.67 -8.89
N ALA A 313 3.04 -14.90 -10.08
CA ALA A 313 2.75 -16.23 -10.61
C ALA A 313 2.97 -16.27 -12.14
N GLN A 314 2.96 -17.47 -12.69
CA GLN A 314 2.84 -17.64 -14.13
C GLN A 314 1.36 -17.78 -14.50
N PHE A 315 1.02 -17.26 -15.67
CA PHE A 315 -0.33 -17.32 -16.19
C PHE A 315 -0.40 -18.15 -17.47
N GLY A 316 -1.48 -18.91 -17.60
CA GLY A 316 -1.81 -19.61 -18.83
C GLY A 316 -2.23 -18.65 -19.96
N PRO A 317 -2.57 -19.19 -21.12
CA PRO A 317 -3.10 -18.37 -22.19
C PRO A 317 -4.43 -17.73 -21.78
N ARG A 318 -4.65 -16.49 -22.24
CA ARG A 318 -5.93 -15.81 -21.96
C ARG A 318 -7.05 -16.54 -22.71
N PRO A 319 -8.14 -16.93 -22.02
CA PRO A 319 -9.29 -17.54 -22.69
C PRO A 319 -9.88 -16.59 -23.74
N ALA A 320 -10.52 -17.14 -24.77
CA ALA A 320 -11.17 -16.33 -25.79
C ALA A 320 -12.39 -15.59 -25.20
N ALA A 321 -12.68 -14.38 -25.74
CA ALA A 321 -13.94 -13.72 -25.50
C ALA A 321 -15.10 -14.52 -26.10
N THR A 322 -16.26 -14.51 -25.48
CA THR A 322 -17.52 -15.01 -26.05
C THR A 322 -18.30 -13.85 -26.71
N ALA A 323 -19.38 -14.18 -27.45
CA ALA A 323 -20.20 -13.15 -28.08
C ALA A 323 -20.80 -12.15 -27.05
N ASP A 324 -21.04 -12.61 -25.83
CA ASP A 324 -21.76 -11.85 -24.78
C ASP A 324 -20.86 -11.40 -23.63
N GLN A 325 -19.58 -11.85 -23.58
CA GLN A 325 -18.68 -11.55 -22.48
C GLN A 325 -17.25 -11.27 -22.98
N PRO A 326 -16.57 -10.24 -22.44
CA PRO A 326 -15.16 -10.01 -22.72
C PRO A 326 -14.32 -11.20 -22.26
N ALA A 327 -13.14 -11.37 -22.87
CA ALA A 327 -12.20 -12.40 -22.50
C ALA A 327 -11.86 -12.31 -20.99
N PRO A 328 -12.11 -13.37 -20.20
CA PRO A 328 -11.75 -13.36 -18.79
C PRO A 328 -10.23 -13.27 -18.61
N PRO A 329 -9.76 -12.87 -17.40
CA PRO A 329 -8.33 -12.90 -17.12
C PRO A 329 -7.78 -14.33 -17.27
N PRO A 330 -6.49 -14.47 -17.62
CA PRO A 330 -5.85 -15.78 -17.68
C PRO A 330 -5.77 -16.40 -16.27
N ASN A 331 -5.87 -17.73 -16.23
CA ASN A 331 -5.73 -18.47 -14.97
C ASN A 331 -4.27 -18.56 -14.53
N VAL A 332 -4.04 -18.56 -13.23
CA VAL A 332 -2.75 -18.90 -12.63
C VAL A 332 -2.40 -20.34 -12.99
N ILE A 333 -1.18 -20.58 -13.46
CA ILE A 333 -0.66 -21.93 -13.64
C ILE A 333 -0.43 -22.51 -12.23
N PRO A 334 -1.01 -23.69 -11.92
CA PRO A 334 -0.88 -24.30 -10.61
C PRO A 334 0.58 -24.37 -10.13
N ASP A 335 0.78 -24.15 -8.84
CA ASP A 335 2.07 -24.25 -8.15
C ASP A 335 3.17 -23.28 -8.61
N THR A 336 2.83 -22.25 -9.39
CA THR A 336 3.79 -21.22 -9.83
C THR A 336 3.77 -19.96 -8.97
N PHE A 337 2.83 -19.86 -8.02
CA PHE A 337 2.73 -18.70 -7.15
C PHE A 337 3.92 -18.62 -6.18
N VAL A 338 4.57 -17.46 -6.17
CA VAL A 338 5.78 -17.20 -5.36
C VAL A 338 5.67 -15.85 -4.68
N VAL A 339 6.41 -15.69 -3.57
CA VAL A 339 6.74 -14.40 -2.98
C VAL A 339 8.21 -14.14 -3.20
N LEU A 340 8.53 -13.08 -3.91
CA LEU A 340 9.88 -12.56 -4.10
C LEU A 340 10.24 -11.65 -2.94
N VAL A 341 11.45 -11.79 -2.39
CA VAL A 341 11.98 -10.92 -1.34
C VAL A 341 13.08 -10.06 -1.93
N ALA A 342 12.79 -8.77 -2.11
CA ALA A 342 13.79 -7.79 -2.49
C ALA A 342 14.32 -7.08 -1.23
N GLN A 343 15.63 -6.87 -1.18
CA GLN A 343 16.30 -6.28 -0.02
C GLN A 343 17.54 -5.50 -0.44
N PRO A 344 18.07 -4.59 0.41
CA PRO A 344 19.39 -4.01 0.23
C PRO A 344 20.47 -5.09 0.15
N LYS A 345 21.49 -4.86 -0.70
CA LYS A 345 22.69 -5.71 -0.77
C LYS A 345 23.61 -5.52 0.41
#